data_f16d6340eae6f79137ecedae9fa383bf
#
_entry.id   f16d6340eae6f79137ecedae9fa383bf
#
_cell.length_a   1.000
_cell.length_b   1.000
_cell.length_c   1.000
_cell.angle_alpha   90.00
_cell.angle_beta   90.00
_cell.angle_gamma   90.00
#
_symmetry.space_group_name_H-M   'P 1'
#
loop_
_entity.id
_entity.type
_entity.pdbx_description
1 polymer ?
#
loop_
_entity_poly.entity_id
_entity_poly.type
_entity_poly.pdbx_seq_one_letter_code
_entity_poly.pdbx_strand_id
1 'polypeptide(L)'
;MEIKVEGKNKKYADFLMENYCGKYSDLTSFLLFKYEYILFNKTDNSFSLNMGKLSADSLSHLEIIGKLIALLGNNPKLIPNDSINNFYFSDKTTLLEMNIRLTKEKIISYSKNLNLIDDIYIKEILKTFIVEERKNLKILEILQLKNKTTRL
;
A
#
# COMPACT_ATOMS: atom_id res chain seq x y z
N MET A 1 17.72 -7.14 -0.86
CA MET A 1 16.81 -8.25 -0.44
C MET A 1 16.65 -9.22 -1.58
N GLU A 2 16.94 -10.47 -1.35
CA GLU A 2 16.70 -11.52 -2.34
C GLU A 2 15.23 -11.95 -2.30
N ILE A 3 14.57 -11.95 -3.45
CA ILE A 3 13.15 -12.35 -3.56
C ILE A 3 13.10 -13.81 -3.98
N LYS A 4 12.63 -14.66 -3.08
CA LYS A 4 12.50 -16.09 -3.34
C LYS A 4 11.32 -16.71 -2.58
N VAL A 5 10.93 -17.92 -2.97
CA VAL A 5 9.89 -18.71 -2.34
C VAL A 5 10.38 -20.15 -2.14
N GLU A 6 9.73 -20.90 -1.27
CA GLU A 6 10.10 -22.32 -1.05
C GLU A 6 9.73 -23.22 -2.23
N GLY A 7 8.74 -22.80 -3.04
CA GLY A 7 8.29 -23.54 -4.22
C GLY A 7 7.02 -22.93 -4.78
N LYS A 8 6.56 -23.44 -5.92
CA LYS A 8 5.31 -23.00 -6.54
C LYS A 8 4.13 -23.32 -5.64
N ASN A 9 3.22 -22.37 -5.50
CA ASN A 9 2.01 -22.51 -4.70
C ASN A 9 0.96 -21.49 -5.16
N LYS A 10 0.04 -21.92 -6.01
CA LYS A 10 -0.99 -21.04 -6.58
C LYS A 10 -1.93 -20.47 -5.50
N LYS A 11 -2.19 -21.24 -4.44
CA LYS A 11 -3.03 -20.77 -3.34
C LYS A 11 -2.41 -19.58 -2.64
N TYR A 12 -1.11 -19.59 -2.39
CA TYR A 12 -0.39 -18.48 -1.80
C TYR A 12 -0.35 -17.29 -2.76
N ALA A 13 -0.17 -17.54 -4.07
CA ALA A 13 -0.25 -16.48 -5.07
C ALA A 13 -1.62 -15.80 -5.04
N ASP A 14 -2.70 -16.56 -4.94
CA ASP A 14 -4.07 -16.02 -4.86
C ASP A 14 -4.25 -15.16 -3.60
N PHE A 15 -3.73 -15.58 -2.46
CA PHE A 15 -3.75 -14.76 -1.24
C PHE A 15 -3.04 -13.42 -1.44
N LEU A 16 -1.88 -13.43 -2.10
CA LEU A 16 -1.10 -12.22 -2.35
C LEU A 16 -1.72 -11.30 -3.41
N MET A 17 -2.59 -11.81 -4.27
CA MET A 17 -3.27 -10.98 -5.28
C MET A 17 -4.08 -9.86 -4.64
N GLU A 18 -4.68 -10.09 -3.48
CA GLU A 18 -5.42 -9.05 -2.75
C GLU A 18 -4.49 -7.92 -2.31
N ASN A 19 -3.29 -8.23 -1.85
CA ASN A 19 -2.27 -7.23 -1.49
C ASN A 19 -1.73 -6.52 -2.72
N TYR A 20 -1.73 -7.18 -3.87
CA TYR A 20 -1.15 -6.69 -5.12
C TYR A 20 -2.05 -5.66 -5.79
N CYS A 21 -3.31 -6.02 -6.05
CA CYS A 21 -4.24 -5.20 -6.81
C CYS A 21 -5.70 -5.22 -6.31
N GLY A 22 -5.96 -5.69 -5.09
CA GLY A 22 -7.27 -5.61 -4.47
C GLY A 22 -7.67 -4.19 -4.07
N LYS A 23 -8.79 -4.06 -3.40
CA LYS A 23 -9.35 -2.76 -2.99
C LYS A 23 -8.37 -1.95 -2.13
N TYR A 24 -7.75 -2.57 -1.14
CA TYR A 24 -6.78 -1.94 -0.24
C TYR A 24 -5.38 -2.50 -0.51
N SER A 25 -4.97 -2.45 -1.77
CA SER A 25 -3.70 -3.02 -2.24
C SER A 25 -2.60 -1.98 -2.37
N ASP A 26 -1.40 -2.45 -2.64
CA ASP A 26 -0.27 -1.57 -2.94
C ASP A 26 -0.47 -0.84 -4.27
N LEU A 27 -1.14 -1.44 -5.25
CA LEU A 27 -1.47 -0.73 -6.49
C LEU A 27 -2.42 0.44 -6.23
N THR A 28 -3.48 0.20 -5.46
CA THR A 28 -4.42 1.26 -5.06
C THR A 28 -3.69 2.38 -4.31
N SER A 29 -2.86 2.02 -3.32
CA SER A 29 -2.08 2.99 -2.55
C SER A 29 -1.13 3.80 -3.43
N PHE A 30 -0.40 3.13 -4.32
CA PHE A 30 0.52 3.77 -5.24
C PHE A 30 -0.19 4.82 -6.08
N LEU A 31 -1.31 4.44 -6.68
CA LEU A 31 -2.07 5.34 -7.56
C LEU A 31 -2.65 6.53 -6.79
N LEU A 32 -3.22 6.30 -5.61
CA LEU A 32 -3.82 7.36 -4.80
C LEU A 32 -2.77 8.33 -4.25
N PHE A 33 -1.68 7.83 -3.70
CA PHE A 33 -0.61 8.69 -3.19
C PHE A 33 0.06 9.47 -4.33
N LYS A 34 0.23 8.86 -5.50
CA LYS A 34 0.78 9.56 -6.68
C LYS A 34 -0.18 10.65 -7.15
N TYR A 35 -1.47 10.38 -7.18
CA TYR A 35 -2.50 11.37 -7.50
C TYR A 35 -2.42 12.57 -6.55
N GLU A 36 -2.32 12.32 -5.24
CA GLU A 36 -2.23 13.39 -4.25
C GLU A 36 -0.92 14.18 -4.34
N TYR A 37 0.17 13.49 -4.63
CA TYR A 37 1.45 14.12 -4.91
C TYR A 37 1.32 15.14 -6.06
N ILE A 38 0.66 14.75 -7.14
CA ILE A 38 0.46 15.61 -8.31
C ILE A 38 -0.51 16.76 -7.98
N LEU A 39 -1.63 16.42 -7.32
CA LEU A 39 -2.69 17.39 -7.01
C LEU A 39 -2.21 18.56 -6.14
N PHE A 40 -1.39 18.26 -5.12
CA PHE A 40 -0.94 19.26 -4.14
C PHE A 40 0.44 19.82 -4.41
N ASN A 41 1.07 19.48 -5.52
CA ASN A 41 2.46 19.86 -5.82
C ASN A 41 2.71 21.37 -5.69
N LYS A 42 1.78 22.21 -6.16
CA LYS A 42 1.92 23.68 -6.13
C LYS A 42 1.26 24.34 -4.94
N THR A 43 0.22 23.73 -4.37
CA THR A 43 -0.59 24.36 -3.32
C THR A 43 -0.12 24.00 -1.91
N ASP A 44 0.47 22.81 -1.73
CA ASP A 44 1.01 22.36 -0.46
C ASP A 44 2.18 21.43 -0.72
N ASN A 45 3.36 22.01 -0.90
CA ASN A 45 4.56 21.27 -1.28
C ASN A 45 4.97 20.23 -0.23
N SER A 46 4.85 20.56 1.06
CA SER A 46 5.21 19.64 2.14
C SER A 46 4.32 18.40 2.15
N PHE A 47 3.01 18.59 2.03
CA PHE A 47 2.06 17.49 1.92
C PHE A 47 2.35 16.65 0.67
N SER A 48 2.55 17.30 -0.47
CA SER A 48 2.86 16.65 -1.75
C SER A 48 4.10 15.75 -1.63
N LEU A 49 5.19 16.24 -1.04
CA LEU A 49 6.42 15.46 -0.90
C LEU A 49 6.21 14.23 -0.02
N ASN A 50 5.42 14.34 1.04
CA ASN A 50 5.06 13.19 1.86
C ASN A 50 4.28 12.13 1.06
N MET A 51 3.32 12.57 0.25
CA MET A 51 2.54 11.66 -0.59
C MET A 51 3.42 11.00 -1.67
N GLY A 52 4.37 11.73 -2.23
CA GLY A 52 5.34 11.18 -3.18
C GLY A 52 6.18 10.07 -2.56
N LYS A 53 6.62 10.26 -1.32
CA LYS A 53 7.37 9.24 -0.57
C LYS A 53 6.53 8.00 -0.29
N LEU A 54 5.30 8.17 0.16
CA LEU A 54 4.38 7.06 0.41
C LEU A 54 4.05 6.30 -0.87
N SER A 55 3.92 7.02 -1.99
CA SER A 55 3.73 6.41 -3.32
C SER A 55 4.93 5.53 -3.71
N ALA A 56 6.15 6.02 -3.49
CA ALA A 56 7.37 5.27 -3.80
C ALA A 56 7.46 3.99 -2.95
N ASP A 57 7.12 4.06 -1.68
CA ASP A 57 7.09 2.89 -0.79
C ASP A 57 6.07 1.85 -1.28
N SER A 58 4.87 2.31 -1.67
CA SER A 58 3.83 1.43 -2.19
C SER A 58 4.25 0.76 -3.50
N LEU A 59 4.93 1.48 -4.39
CA LEU A 59 5.46 0.92 -5.63
C LEU A 59 6.50 -0.16 -5.35
N SER A 60 7.38 0.07 -4.38
CA SER A 60 8.39 -0.91 -3.96
C SER A 60 7.74 -2.21 -3.46
N HIS A 61 6.72 -2.09 -2.60
CA HIS A 61 5.96 -3.25 -2.11
C HIS A 61 5.26 -3.98 -3.26
N LEU A 62 4.63 -3.22 -4.15
CA LEU A 62 3.95 -3.75 -5.33
C LEU A 62 4.88 -4.62 -6.18
N GLU A 63 6.06 -4.13 -6.48
CA GLU A 63 7.05 -4.84 -7.29
C GLU A 63 7.49 -6.14 -6.63
N ILE A 64 7.74 -6.11 -5.33
CA ILE A 64 8.15 -7.29 -4.57
C ILE A 64 7.04 -8.34 -4.55
N ILE A 65 5.80 -7.95 -4.27
CA ILE A 65 4.65 -8.86 -4.26
C ILE A 65 4.44 -9.46 -5.66
N GLY A 66 4.55 -8.65 -6.70
CA GLY A 66 4.44 -9.12 -8.08
C GLY A 66 5.48 -10.20 -8.41
N LYS A 67 6.71 -10.01 -7.97
CA LYS A 67 7.78 -11.01 -8.14
C LYS A 67 7.46 -12.29 -7.38
N LEU A 68 6.94 -12.20 -6.16
CA LEU A 68 6.51 -13.37 -5.39
C LEU A 68 5.39 -14.13 -6.10
N ILE A 69 4.39 -13.44 -6.61
CA ILE A 69 3.27 -14.05 -7.35
C ILE A 69 3.80 -14.83 -8.56
N ALA A 70 4.72 -14.23 -9.31
CA ALA A 70 5.34 -14.89 -10.48
C ALA A 70 6.12 -16.14 -10.05
N LEU A 71 6.93 -16.06 -8.99
CA LEU A 71 7.70 -17.20 -8.47
C LEU A 71 6.79 -18.31 -7.95
N LEU A 72 5.62 -17.97 -7.42
CA LEU A 72 4.62 -18.93 -6.95
C LEU A 72 3.87 -19.61 -8.09
N GLY A 73 4.03 -19.14 -9.33
CA GLY A 73 3.47 -19.77 -10.52
C GLY A 73 2.18 -19.14 -11.05
N ASN A 74 1.87 -17.91 -10.64
CA ASN A 74 0.73 -17.18 -11.18
C ASN A 74 1.20 -15.96 -11.97
N ASN A 75 0.27 -15.35 -12.72
CA ASN A 75 0.56 -14.20 -13.56
C ASN A 75 0.31 -12.89 -12.78
N PRO A 76 1.35 -12.05 -12.57
CA PRO A 76 1.21 -10.81 -11.81
C PRO A 76 0.65 -9.66 -12.65
N LYS A 77 -0.51 -9.83 -13.24
CA LYS A 77 -1.19 -8.78 -14.02
C LYS A 77 -1.54 -7.58 -13.14
N LEU A 78 -1.20 -6.38 -13.60
CA LEU A 78 -1.52 -5.12 -12.93
C LEU A 78 -2.87 -4.60 -13.41
N ILE A 79 -3.93 -5.00 -12.74
CA ILE A 79 -5.29 -4.56 -13.05
C ILE A 79 -5.84 -3.82 -11.82
N PRO A 80 -6.04 -2.49 -11.90
CA PRO A 80 -6.58 -1.72 -10.78
C PRO A 80 -7.98 -2.22 -10.38
N ASN A 81 -8.26 -2.20 -9.09
CA ASN A 81 -9.58 -2.52 -8.58
C ASN A 81 -10.57 -1.42 -8.98
N ASP A 82 -11.78 -1.79 -9.39
CA ASP A 82 -12.82 -0.85 -9.86
C ASP A 82 -13.18 0.18 -8.78
N SER A 83 -13.07 -0.15 -7.50
CA SER A 83 -13.38 0.74 -6.40
C SER A 83 -12.45 1.96 -6.31
N ILE A 84 -11.32 1.97 -7.03
CA ILE A 84 -10.37 3.07 -6.97
C ILE A 84 -11.00 4.41 -7.33
N ASN A 85 -11.95 4.42 -8.25
CA ASN A 85 -12.64 5.64 -8.69
C ASN A 85 -13.39 6.32 -7.52
N ASN A 86 -13.77 5.56 -6.50
CA ASN A 86 -14.47 6.07 -5.33
C ASN A 86 -13.52 6.72 -4.30
N PHE A 87 -12.20 6.64 -4.53
CA PHE A 87 -11.17 7.15 -3.61
C PHE A 87 -10.53 8.45 -4.08
N TYR A 88 -10.81 8.91 -5.30
CA TYR A 88 -10.25 10.15 -5.85
C TYR A 88 -11.02 11.36 -5.33
N PHE A 89 -10.72 11.78 -4.11
CA PHE A 89 -11.23 13.02 -3.53
C PHE A 89 -10.28 14.17 -3.84
N SER A 90 -10.75 15.42 -3.72
CA SER A 90 -9.91 16.60 -3.89
C SER A 90 -9.65 17.36 -2.59
N ASP A 91 -10.40 17.05 -1.55
CA ASP A 91 -10.31 17.68 -0.25
C ASP A 91 -9.26 16.97 0.63
N LYS A 92 -8.28 17.72 1.12
CA LYS A 92 -7.17 17.17 1.93
C LYS A 92 -7.66 16.42 3.16
N THR A 93 -8.66 16.94 3.86
CA THR A 93 -9.20 16.31 5.07
C THR A 93 -9.75 14.91 4.76
N THR A 94 -10.55 14.79 3.70
CA THR A 94 -11.13 13.53 3.25
C THR A 94 -10.05 12.57 2.77
N LEU A 95 -9.06 13.07 2.03
CA LEU A 95 -7.94 12.27 1.54
C LEU A 95 -7.12 11.68 2.70
N LEU A 96 -6.84 12.48 3.73
CA LEU A 96 -6.12 11.99 4.91
C LEU A 96 -6.89 10.91 5.65
N GLU A 97 -8.19 11.08 5.84
CA GLU A 97 -9.05 10.06 6.45
C GLU A 97 -9.00 8.76 5.64
N MET A 98 -9.11 8.86 4.32
CA MET A 98 -9.07 7.71 3.42
C MET A 98 -7.70 7.04 3.43
N ASN A 99 -6.62 7.81 3.38
CA ASN A 99 -5.26 7.30 3.40
C ASN A 99 -4.96 6.51 4.69
N ILE A 100 -5.42 7.02 5.81
CA ILE A 100 -5.27 6.34 7.11
C ILE A 100 -6.05 5.03 7.11
N ARG A 101 -7.29 5.03 6.64
CA ARG A 101 -8.11 3.83 6.53
C ARG A 101 -7.45 2.80 5.60
N LEU A 102 -7.02 3.23 4.44
CA LEU A 102 -6.35 2.39 3.44
C LEU A 102 -5.12 1.72 4.05
N THR A 103 -4.29 2.48 4.75
CA THR A 103 -3.06 1.95 5.38
C THR A 103 -3.38 0.94 6.48
N LYS A 104 -4.37 1.22 7.31
CA LYS A 104 -4.83 0.27 8.34
C LYS A 104 -5.34 -1.04 7.73
N GLU A 105 -6.13 -0.96 6.67
CA GLU A 105 -6.64 -2.14 5.96
C GLU A 105 -5.52 -2.95 5.30
N LYS A 106 -4.49 -2.29 4.78
CA LYS A 106 -3.30 -2.96 4.25
C LYS A 106 -2.57 -3.76 5.34
N ILE A 107 -2.39 -3.17 6.50
CA ILE A 107 -1.75 -3.84 7.64
C ILE A 107 -2.55 -5.08 8.04
N ILE A 108 -3.87 -4.98 8.10
CA ILE A 108 -4.77 -6.11 8.40
C ILE A 108 -4.59 -7.21 7.35
N SER A 109 -4.56 -6.85 6.07
CA SER A 109 -4.42 -7.80 4.97
C SER A 109 -3.07 -8.51 4.99
N TYR A 110 -1.97 -7.79 5.20
CA TYR A 110 -0.65 -8.40 5.35
C TYR A 110 -0.60 -9.33 6.57
N SER A 111 -1.18 -8.91 7.69
CA SER A 111 -1.21 -9.72 8.92
C SER A 111 -2.00 -11.02 8.73
N LYS A 112 -3.12 -10.95 8.02
CA LYS A 112 -3.92 -12.12 7.65
C LYS A 112 -3.10 -13.10 6.81
N ASN A 113 -2.42 -12.61 5.79
CA ASN A 113 -1.61 -13.44 4.92
C ASN A 113 -0.37 -13.99 5.62
N LEU A 114 0.20 -13.25 6.57
CA LEU A 114 1.28 -13.75 7.40
C LEU A 114 0.88 -15.01 8.17
N ASN A 115 -0.39 -15.11 8.57
CA ASN A 115 -0.91 -16.31 9.26
C ASN A 115 -1.32 -17.42 8.31
N LEU A 116 -1.74 -17.10 7.09
CA LEU A 116 -2.22 -18.08 6.11
C LEU A 116 -1.11 -18.72 5.27
N ILE A 117 0.00 -18.01 5.08
CA ILE A 117 1.10 -18.44 4.21
C ILE A 117 2.21 -19.02 5.08
N ASP A 118 2.52 -20.30 4.84
CA ASP A 118 3.56 -21.02 5.58
C ASP A 118 4.83 -21.18 4.73
N ASP A 119 5.31 -20.08 4.20
CA ASP A 119 6.55 -19.95 3.44
C ASP A 119 7.45 -18.96 4.16
N ILE A 120 8.61 -19.42 4.61
CA ILE A 120 9.49 -18.63 5.48
C ILE A 120 9.95 -17.33 4.81
N TYR A 121 10.20 -17.37 3.50
CA TYR A 121 10.68 -16.19 2.77
C TYR A 121 9.58 -15.14 2.61
N ILE A 122 8.38 -15.59 2.30
CA ILE A 122 7.22 -14.71 2.20
C ILE A 122 6.88 -14.09 3.55
N LYS A 123 6.91 -14.90 4.62
CA LYS A 123 6.65 -14.41 5.99
C LYS A 123 7.59 -13.27 6.37
N GLU A 124 8.88 -13.40 6.08
CA GLU A 124 9.86 -12.35 6.39
C GLU A 124 9.57 -11.04 5.64
N ILE A 125 9.19 -11.14 4.38
CA ILE A 125 8.81 -9.99 3.57
C ILE A 125 7.56 -9.32 4.15
N LEU A 126 6.52 -10.09 4.46
CA LEU A 126 5.28 -9.54 5.01
C LEU A 126 5.50 -8.87 6.37
N LYS A 127 6.33 -9.43 7.23
CA LYS A 127 6.72 -8.81 8.51
C LYS A 127 7.37 -7.44 8.28
N THR A 128 8.27 -7.35 7.32
CA THR A 128 8.95 -6.10 6.95
C THR A 128 7.93 -5.08 6.47
N PHE A 129 7.01 -5.48 5.60
CA PHE A 129 5.97 -4.60 5.08
C PHE A 129 5.06 -4.05 6.18
N ILE A 130 4.69 -4.90 7.14
CA ILE A 130 3.87 -4.48 8.29
C ILE A 130 4.58 -3.39 9.10
N VAL A 131 5.87 -3.56 9.37
CA VAL A 131 6.67 -2.55 10.08
C VAL A 131 6.72 -1.24 9.31
N GLU A 132 6.95 -1.29 8.01
CA GLU A 132 7.02 -0.11 7.15
C GLU A 132 5.67 0.60 7.05
N GLU A 133 4.58 -0.14 6.90
CA GLU A 133 3.24 0.44 6.85
C GLU A 133 2.82 1.08 8.18
N ARG A 134 3.24 0.54 9.30
CA ARG A 134 3.02 1.17 10.61
C ARG A 134 3.73 2.51 10.73
N LYS A 135 4.94 2.63 10.18
CA LYS A 135 5.66 3.91 10.12
C LYS A 135 4.91 4.91 9.22
N ASN A 136 4.43 4.45 8.07
CA ASN A 136 3.66 5.28 7.15
C ASN A 136 2.36 5.76 7.79
N LEU A 137 1.69 4.88 8.55
CA LEU A 137 0.48 5.25 9.29
C LEU A 137 0.74 6.39 10.27
N LYS A 138 1.85 6.35 10.99
CA LYS A 138 2.24 7.44 11.91
C LYS A 138 2.46 8.76 11.18
N ILE A 139 3.09 8.72 10.01
CA ILE A 139 3.27 9.91 9.18
C ILE A 139 1.90 10.52 8.82
N LEU A 140 0.97 9.69 8.37
CA LEU A 140 -0.37 10.13 8.00
C LEU A 140 -1.14 10.70 9.20
N GLU A 141 -1.03 10.07 10.37
CA GLU A 141 -1.68 10.56 11.59
C GLU A 141 -1.13 11.92 12.02
N ILE A 142 0.19 12.12 11.92
CA ILE A 142 0.82 13.42 12.20
C ILE A 142 0.33 14.48 11.20
N LEU A 143 0.25 14.15 9.92
CA LEU A 143 -0.26 15.05 8.90
C LEU A 143 -1.72 15.42 9.14
N GLN A 144 -2.54 14.46 9.56
CA GLN A 144 -3.93 14.69 9.92
C GLN A 144 -4.06 15.65 11.11
N LEU A 145 -3.23 15.48 12.11
CA LEU A 145 -3.21 16.34 13.29
C LEU A 145 -2.85 17.78 12.91
N LYS A 146 -1.80 17.95 12.10
CA LYS A 146 -1.38 19.26 11.58
C LYS A 146 -2.48 19.92 10.76
N ASN A 147 -3.17 19.17 9.93
CA ASN A 147 -4.27 19.69 9.10
C ASN A 147 -5.42 20.21 9.97
N LYS A 148 -5.78 19.52 11.03
CA LYS A 148 -6.80 19.96 11.98
C LYS A 148 -6.39 21.23 12.70
N THR A 149 -5.15 21.33 13.13
CA THR A 149 -4.60 22.50 13.83
C THR A 149 -4.59 23.73 12.92
N THR A 150 -4.21 23.58 11.67
CA THR A 150 -4.14 24.67 10.68
C THR A 150 -5.52 25.23 10.36
N ARG A 151 -6.59 24.43 10.49
CA ARG A 151 -7.97 24.84 10.21
C ARG A 151 -8.61 25.64 11.35
N LEU A 152 -7.98 25.68 12.50
CA LEU A 152 -8.44 26.50 13.64
C LEU A 152 -7.86 27.90 13.55
#